data_99b814d413c3e294d02cb490a37136c2
#
_entry.id   99b814d413c3e294d02cb490a37136c2
#
_cell.length_a   1.000
_cell.length_b   1.000
_cell.length_c   1.000
_cell.angle_alpha   90.00
_cell.angle_beta   90.00
_cell.angle_gamma   90.00
#
_symmetry.space_group_name_H-M   'P 1'
#
loop_
_entity.id
_entity.type
_entity.pdbx_description
1 polymer ?
#
loop_
_entity_poly.entity_id
_entity_poly.type
_entity_poly.pdbx_seq_one_letter_code
_entity_poly.pdbx_strand_id
1 'polypeptide(L)'
;MAALADSLLDTDALRVLREGRPLVDLRSPGEFARGAFPAATNLPLLDDAERAAVGTCYKAHGQAAAIALGEQLVSGATRERRIDAWSAFAARHPDALLYCWRGGLRSEIVQRWLAETGHRLPRVAGGYKSLRQACLGVLDRFGERDVVVLGGRTGSGKTRLLAEIDDAIDLEALANHRGSAFGGQLTPQPTPIAFENALAIAALRIDASRTIVLEDESRTIGQLGIPEPVHRELQAAPLFVLEVPRPARAAHIYDEYVVAPLACGVDRFTLEQRLSRSLARIARRLGGTRTAHIEAALAHAFAGSERDVHLHWIERLLEWYYDPMYDHQLEQKLERIVARGDAEHIRRALERHVAERSQTA
;
A
#
# COMPACT_ATOMS: atom_id res chain seq x y z
N MET A 1 -18.00 -5.90 -37.86
CA MET A 1 -17.37 -4.82 -37.12
C MET A 1 -17.83 -4.71 -35.66
N ALA A 2 -19.13 -4.94 -35.34
CA ALA A 2 -19.62 -4.94 -33.95
C ALA A 2 -19.03 -6.06 -33.08
N ALA A 3 -18.89 -7.28 -33.57
CA ALA A 3 -18.35 -8.42 -32.82
C ALA A 3 -16.87 -8.30 -32.46
N LEU A 4 -16.07 -7.51 -33.21
CA LEU A 4 -14.68 -7.21 -32.89
C LEU A 4 -14.54 -6.14 -31.78
N ALA A 5 -15.57 -5.28 -31.61
CA ALA A 5 -15.59 -4.27 -30.54
C ALA A 5 -15.89 -4.89 -29.17
N ASP A 6 -16.74 -5.94 -29.11
CA ASP A 6 -17.08 -6.64 -27.86
C ASP A 6 -15.91 -7.48 -27.32
N SER A 7 -15.06 -8.07 -28.17
CA SER A 7 -13.88 -8.82 -27.73
C SER A 7 -12.77 -7.95 -27.10
N LEU A 8 -12.85 -6.62 -27.23
CA LEU A 8 -11.91 -5.66 -26.68
C LEU A 8 -12.48 -4.92 -25.46
N LEU A 9 -13.53 -5.44 -24.84
CA LEU A 9 -14.12 -4.89 -23.62
C LEU A 9 -14.09 -5.98 -22.52
N ASP A 10 -13.32 -5.73 -21.46
CA ASP A 10 -13.29 -6.60 -20.29
C ASP A 10 -14.35 -6.13 -19.27
N THR A 11 -15.30 -7.01 -18.96
CA THR A 11 -16.43 -6.72 -18.08
C THR A 11 -16.24 -7.23 -16.65
N ASP A 12 -15.23 -8.08 -16.41
CA ASP A 12 -14.96 -8.67 -15.09
C ASP A 12 -13.90 -7.90 -14.33
N ALA A 13 -14.33 -6.90 -13.56
CA ALA A 13 -13.45 -6.07 -12.75
C ALA A 13 -12.69 -6.86 -11.68
N LEU A 14 -13.30 -7.89 -11.06
CA LEU A 14 -12.64 -8.72 -10.04
C LEU A 14 -11.53 -9.56 -10.67
N ARG A 15 -11.78 -10.16 -11.83
CA ARG A 15 -10.76 -10.91 -12.55
C ARG A 15 -9.59 -10.02 -12.97
N VAL A 16 -9.86 -8.83 -13.53
CA VAL A 16 -8.84 -7.86 -13.92
C VAL A 16 -7.92 -7.51 -12.75
N LEU A 17 -8.50 -7.25 -11.56
CA LEU A 17 -7.75 -6.90 -10.35
C LEU A 17 -6.96 -8.10 -9.80
N ARG A 18 -7.55 -9.31 -9.82
CA ARG A 18 -6.91 -10.55 -9.33
C ARG A 18 -5.72 -10.95 -10.19
N GLU A 19 -5.86 -10.94 -11.51
CA GLU A 19 -4.80 -11.27 -12.46
C GLU A 19 -3.62 -10.30 -12.39
N GLY A 20 -3.85 -9.06 -11.94
CA GLY A 20 -2.81 -8.04 -11.81
C GLY A 20 -2.21 -7.63 -13.15
N ARG A 21 -2.98 -7.70 -14.22
CA ARG A 21 -2.55 -7.28 -15.56
C ARG A 21 -2.14 -5.81 -15.55
N PRO A 22 -1.15 -5.42 -16.35
CA PRO A 22 -0.76 -4.04 -16.49
C PRO A 22 -1.95 -3.16 -16.92
N LEU A 23 -2.13 -2.03 -16.26
CA LEU A 23 -3.24 -1.12 -16.50
C LEU A 23 -2.73 0.23 -17.00
N VAL A 24 -3.33 0.75 -18.06
CA VAL A 24 -3.10 2.12 -18.54
C VAL A 24 -4.22 3.00 -18.04
N ASP A 25 -3.91 3.88 -17.11
CA ASP A 25 -4.84 4.90 -16.63
C ASP A 25 -4.80 6.14 -17.53
N LEU A 26 -5.88 6.34 -18.26
CA LEU A 26 -6.06 7.45 -19.20
C LEU A 26 -6.68 8.69 -18.55
N ARG A 27 -6.88 8.69 -17.22
CA ARG A 27 -7.32 9.85 -16.45
C ARG A 27 -6.22 10.90 -16.41
N SER A 28 -6.59 12.13 -16.12
CA SER A 28 -5.59 13.20 -15.94
C SER A 28 -4.68 12.89 -14.73
N PRO A 29 -3.46 13.48 -14.68
CA PRO A 29 -2.54 13.28 -13.57
C PRO A 29 -3.16 13.56 -12.20
N GLY A 30 -3.96 14.61 -12.05
CA GLY A 30 -4.64 14.94 -10.81
C GLY A 30 -5.77 13.94 -10.46
N GLU A 31 -6.46 13.37 -11.47
CA GLU A 31 -7.42 12.28 -11.24
C GLU A 31 -6.70 11.00 -10.77
N PHE A 32 -5.52 10.69 -11.34
CA PHE A 32 -4.68 9.54 -10.98
C PHE A 32 -4.11 9.68 -9.57
N ALA A 33 -3.55 10.85 -9.24
CA ALA A 33 -2.93 11.13 -7.95
C ALA A 33 -3.91 11.01 -6.77
N ARG A 34 -5.22 11.18 -6.98
CA ARG A 34 -6.24 11.00 -5.94
C ARG A 34 -6.42 9.55 -5.51
N GLY A 35 -6.08 8.60 -6.36
CA GLY A 35 -6.17 7.18 -6.09
C GLY A 35 -6.02 6.36 -7.36
N ALA A 36 -5.05 5.46 -7.34
CA ALA A 36 -4.70 4.56 -8.43
C ALA A 36 -4.76 3.11 -7.98
N PHE A 37 -4.54 2.18 -8.91
CA PHE A 37 -4.34 0.76 -8.64
C PHE A 37 -2.85 0.43 -8.73
N PRO A 38 -2.33 -0.56 -7.96
CA PRO A 38 -0.90 -0.88 -7.95
C PRO A 38 -0.30 -1.21 -9.32
N ALA A 39 -1.07 -1.85 -10.20
CA ALA A 39 -0.62 -2.23 -11.55
C ALA A 39 -0.83 -1.11 -12.60
N ALA A 40 -1.25 0.10 -12.19
CA ALA A 40 -1.62 1.16 -13.11
C ALA A 40 -0.46 2.11 -13.39
N THR A 41 -0.25 2.38 -14.69
CA THR A 41 0.62 3.45 -15.17
C THR A 41 -0.24 4.57 -15.74
N ASN A 42 -0.01 5.81 -15.30
CA ASN A 42 -0.74 6.96 -15.82
C ASN A 42 -0.14 7.42 -17.16
N LEU A 43 -0.90 7.23 -18.22
CA LEU A 43 -0.61 7.74 -19.56
C LEU A 43 -1.87 8.50 -20.05
N PRO A 44 -2.05 9.75 -19.62
CA PRO A 44 -3.31 10.45 -19.77
C PRO A 44 -3.65 10.82 -21.21
N LEU A 45 -4.94 10.74 -21.56
CA LEU A 45 -5.46 11.33 -22.81
C LEU A 45 -5.46 12.86 -22.74
N LEU A 46 -5.78 13.40 -21.57
CA LEU A 46 -5.83 14.83 -21.28
C LEU A 46 -4.98 15.13 -20.04
N ASP A 47 -4.16 16.15 -20.06
CA ASP A 47 -3.56 16.70 -18.85
C ASP A 47 -4.61 17.40 -17.97
N ASP A 48 -4.22 17.95 -16.83
CA ASP A 48 -5.16 18.55 -15.88
C ASP A 48 -5.81 19.82 -16.42
N ALA A 49 -5.06 20.64 -17.15
CA ALA A 49 -5.57 21.88 -17.75
C ALA A 49 -6.55 21.57 -18.90
N GLU A 50 -6.18 20.67 -19.79
CA GLU A 50 -7.03 20.19 -20.89
C GLU A 50 -8.30 19.52 -20.35
N ARG A 51 -8.15 18.69 -19.27
CA ARG A 51 -9.28 18.03 -18.60
C ARG A 51 -10.24 19.04 -18.00
N ALA A 52 -9.74 20.11 -17.39
CA ALA A 52 -10.56 21.21 -16.84
C ALA A 52 -11.28 21.97 -17.96
N ALA A 53 -10.59 22.33 -19.04
CA ALA A 53 -11.16 23.04 -20.18
C ALA A 53 -12.28 22.22 -20.84
N VAL A 54 -12.03 20.95 -21.16
CA VAL A 54 -13.01 20.02 -21.75
C VAL A 54 -14.21 19.84 -20.82
N GLY A 55 -13.97 19.72 -19.49
CA GLY A 55 -15.02 19.58 -18.50
C GLY A 55 -15.92 20.82 -18.38
N THR A 56 -15.36 22.02 -18.47
CA THR A 56 -16.09 23.27 -18.49
C THR A 56 -16.91 23.41 -19.77
N CYS A 57 -16.30 23.11 -20.92
CA CYS A 57 -17.00 23.10 -22.21
C CYS A 57 -18.18 22.12 -22.24
N TYR A 58 -17.99 20.92 -21.68
CA TYR A 58 -19.08 19.94 -21.56
C TYR A 58 -20.28 20.48 -20.79
N LYS A 59 -20.03 21.15 -19.64
CA LYS A 59 -21.11 21.74 -18.82
C LYS A 59 -21.83 22.87 -19.51
N ALA A 60 -21.10 23.71 -20.26
CA ALA A 60 -21.65 24.88 -20.90
C ALA A 60 -22.30 24.59 -22.25
N HIS A 61 -21.74 23.68 -23.05
CA HIS A 61 -22.06 23.50 -24.47
C HIS A 61 -22.37 22.06 -24.85
N GLY A 62 -22.33 21.12 -23.91
CA GLY A 62 -22.68 19.71 -24.12
C GLY A 62 -21.55 18.88 -24.72
N GLN A 63 -21.88 17.61 -25.02
CA GLN A 63 -20.91 16.58 -25.38
C GLN A 63 -20.18 16.86 -26.69
N ALA A 64 -20.90 17.27 -27.74
CA ALA A 64 -20.32 17.49 -29.07
C ALA A 64 -19.24 18.58 -29.06
N ALA A 65 -19.52 19.72 -28.40
CA ALA A 65 -18.57 20.80 -28.25
C ALA A 65 -17.32 20.38 -27.42
N ALA A 66 -17.53 19.60 -26.37
CA ALA A 66 -16.44 19.09 -25.55
C ALA A 66 -15.52 18.10 -26.31
N ILE A 67 -16.09 17.28 -27.18
CA ILE A 67 -15.30 16.39 -28.07
C ILE A 67 -14.46 17.21 -29.03
N ALA A 68 -15.09 18.17 -29.75
CA ALA A 68 -14.38 19.03 -30.70
C ALA A 68 -13.23 19.82 -30.03
N LEU A 69 -13.45 20.36 -28.83
CA LEU A 69 -12.40 21.00 -28.05
C LEU A 69 -11.28 20.02 -27.67
N GLY A 70 -11.65 18.81 -27.24
CA GLY A 70 -10.67 17.76 -26.89
C GLY A 70 -9.80 17.36 -28.08
N GLU A 71 -10.38 17.20 -29.27
CA GLU A 71 -9.65 16.91 -30.52
C GLU A 71 -8.73 18.05 -30.94
N GLN A 72 -9.13 19.29 -30.71
CA GLN A 72 -8.29 20.46 -30.96
C GLN A 72 -7.10 20.52 -30.02
N LEU A 73 -7.32 20.31 -28.71
CA LEU A 73 -6.27 20.34 -27.69
C LEU A 73 -5.28 19.18 -27.86
N VAL A 74 -5.78 18.00 -28.24
CA VAL A 74 -4.97 16.79 -28.45
C VAL A 74 -4.78 16.57 -29.95
N SER A 75 -4.03 17.48 -30.60
CA SER A 75 -3.73 17.42 -32.02
C SER A 75 -2.23 17.54 -32.29
N GLY A 76 -1.81 17.29 -33.53
CA GLY A 76 -0.42 17.42 -34.00
C GLY A 76 0.58 16.69 -33.08
N ALA A 77 1.69 17.35 -32.74
CA ALA A 77 2.76 16.79 -31.93
C ALA A 77 2.32 16.32 -30.53
N THR A 78 1.25 16.88 -29.94
CA THR A 78 0.71 16.43 -28.67
C THR A 78 0.05 15.06 -28.83
N ARG A 79 -0.75 14.85 -29.86
CA ARG A 79 -1.35 13.55 -30.19
C ARG A 79 -0.28 12.51 -30.49
N GLU A 80 0.72 12.85 -31.32
CA GLU A 80 1.82 11.94 -31.69
C GLU A 80 2.57 11.44 -30.45
N ARG A 81 3.04 12.34 -29.58
CA ARG A 81 3.74 11.96 -28.32
C ARG A 81 2.91 11.05 -27.45
N ARG A 82 1.59 11.26 -27.35
CA ARG A 82 0.71 10.39 -26.54
C ARG A 82 0.55 9.02 -27.17
N ILE A 83 0.36 8.95 -28.47
CA ILE A 83 0.29 7.70 -29.23
C ILE A 83 1.60 6.92 -29.06
N ASP A 84 2.75 7.57 -29.20
CA ASP A 84 4.06 6.94 -29.01
C ASP A 84 4.22 6.36 -27.62
N ALA A 85 3.81 7.10 -26.57
CA ALA A 85 3.86 6.61 -25.19
C ALA A 85 2.96 5.39 -24.96
N TRP A 86 1.72 5.40 -25.48
CA TRP A 86 0.82 4.26 -25.38
C TRP A 86 1.32 3.06 -26.21
N SER A 87 1.84 3.30 -27.42
CA SER A 87 2.39 2.25 -28.29
C SER A 87 3.61 1.59 -27.66
N ALA A 88 4.52 2.40 -27.09
CA ALA A 88 5.68 1.88 -26.37
C ALA A 88 5.29 1.08 -25.12
N PHE A 89 4.23 1.46 -24.42
CA PHE A 89 3.70 0.69 -23.31
C PHE A 89 3.05 -0.62 -23.80
N ALA A 90 2.20 -0.55 -24.83
CA ALA A 90 1.53 -1.70 -25.42
C ALA A 90 2.52 -2.75 -25.97
N ALA A 91 3.61 -2.30 -26.58
CA ALA A 91 4.66 -3.19 -27.09
C ALA A 91 5.36 -3.97 -25.95
N ARG A 92 5.52 -3.38 -24.78
CA ARG A 92 6.11 -4.03 -23.59
C ARG A 92 5.10 -4.86 -22.80
N HIS A 93 3.81 -4.53 -22.91
CA HIS A 93 2.72 -5.14 -22.14
C HIS A 93 1.53 -5.45 -23.08
N PRO A 94 1.63 -6.48 -23.93
CA PRO A 94 0.60 -6.79 -24.93
C PRO A 94 -0.72 -7.25 -24.33
N ASP A 95 -0.72 -7.65 -23.06
CA ASP A 95 -1.88 -8.06 -22.27
C ASP A 95 -2.50 -6.93 -21.44
N ALA A 96 -1.96 -5.71 -21.54
CA ALA A 96 -2.44 -4.57 -20.77
C ALA A 96 -3.90 -4.20 -21.08
N LEU A 97 -4.53 -3.51 -20.12
CA LEU A 97 -5.90 -3.01 -20.24
C LEU A 97 -5.91 -1.48 -20.13
N LEU A 98 -6.77 -0.86 -20.93
CA LEU A 98 -7.02 0.58 -20.88
C LEU A 98 -8.20 0.88 -19.98
N TYR A 99 -8.12 1.94 -19.19
CA TYR A 99 -9.29 2.47 -18.50
C TYR A 99 -9.26 4.00 -18.39
N CYS A 100 -10.45 4.58 -18.34
CA CYS A 100 -10.66 5.97 -17.96
C CYS A 100 -11.65 6.02 -16.78
N TRP A 101 -12.24 7.16 -16.47
CA TRP A 101 -13.12 7.27 -15.31
C TRP A 101 -14.33 6.31 -15.32
N ARG A 102 -15.00 6.17 -16.50
CA ARG A 102 -16.19 5.32 -16.68
C ARG A 102 -16.06 4.29 -17.82
N GLY A 103 -14.86 4.05 -18.33
CA GLY A 103 -14.65 3.11 -19.44
C GLY A 103 -15.30 3.51 -20.77
N GLY A 104 -15.66 4.79 -20.94
CA GLY A 104 -16.32 5.31 -22.15
C GLY A 104 -15.37 6.04 -23.08
N LEU A 105 -15.83 7.17 -23.64
CA LEU A 105 -15.25 7.90 -24.75
C LEU A 105 -13.72 8.10 -24.71
N ARG A 106 -13.15 8.49 -23.55
CA ARG A 106 -11.68 8.67 -23.43
C ARG A 106 -10.92 7.39 -23.77
N SER A 107 -11.34 6.26 -23.23
CA SER A 107 -10.70 4.97 -23.53
C SER A 107 -11.02 4.44 -24.94
N GLU A 108 -12.17 4.80 -25.50
CA GLU A 108 -12.53 4.47 -26.90
C GLU A 108 -11.66 5.20 -27.90
N ILE A 109 -11.40 6.48 -27.67
CA ILE A 109 -10.51 7.31 -28.51
C ILE A 109 -9.10 6.71 -28.50
N VAL A 110 -8.54 6.43 -27.32
CA VAL A 110 -7.19 5.88 -27.23
C VAL A 110 -7.10 4.50 -27.85
N GLN A 111 -8.10 3.63 -27.63
CA GLN A 111 -8.16 2.29 -28.24
C GLN A 111 -8.16 2.37 -29.77
N ARG A 112 -8.93 3.32 -30.35
CA ARG A 112 -8.95 3.55 -31.80
C ARG A 112 -7.59 4.03 -32.31
N TRP A 113 -6.96 5.01 -31.66
CA TRP A 113 -5.66 5.54 -32.07
C TRP A 113 -4.53 4.49 -31.95
N LEU A 114 -4.56 3.66 -30.93
CA LEU A 114 -3.63 2.53 -30.78
C LEU A 114 -3.83 1.48 -31.90
N ALA A 115 -5.08 1.23 -32.31
CA ALA A 115 -5.36 0.31 -33.42
C ALA A 115 -4.76 0.82 -34.74
N GLU A 116 -4.69 2.14 -34.97
CA GLU A 116 -4.05 2.77 -36.13
C GLU A 116 -2.53 2.47 -36.17
N THR A 117 -1.90 2.22 -35.02
CA THR A 117 -0.47 1.84 -34.88
C THR A 117 -0.24 0.33 -34.75
N GLY A 118 -1.27 -0.48 -34.95
CA GLY A 118 -1.19 -1.93 -34.92
C GLY A 118 -1.36 -2.57 -33.54
N HIS A 119 -1.57 -1.76 -32.47
CA HIS A 119 -1.78 -2.27 -31.11
C HIS A 119 -3.26 -2.43 -30.76
N ARG A 120 -3.64 -3.56 -30.15
CA ARG A 120 -5.02 -3.84 -29.76
C ARG A 120 -5.09 -4.18 -28.27
N LEU A 121 -5.31 -3.14 -27.44
CA LEU A 121 -5.52 -3.32 -26.01
C LEU A 121 -7.02 -3.30 -25.66
N PRO A 122 -7.50 -4.26 -24.85
CA PRO A 122 -8.88 -4.23 -24.36
C PRO A 122 -9.10 -3.06 -23.40
N ARG A 123 -10.36 -2.66 -23.24
CA ARG A 123 -10.80 -1.63 -22.25
C ARG A 123 -11.51 -2.29 -21.07
N VAL A 124 -11.38 -1.73 -19.89
CA VAL A 124 -12.19 -2.12 -18.73
C VAL A 124 -13.56 -1.46 -18.80
N ALA A 125 -14.61 -2.27 -18.80
CA ALA A 125 -15.99 -1.79 -18.73
C ALA A 125 -16.25 -1.04 -17.41
N GLY A 126 -16.90 0.12 -17.49
CA GLY A 126 -17.12 0.98 -16.32
C GLY A 126 -15.84 1.68 -15.80
N GLY A 127 -14.66 1.30 -16.31
CA GLY A 127 -13.38 1.94 -16.04
C GLY A 127 -13.00 1.98 -14.55
N TYR A 128 -12.35 3.07 -14.14
CA TYR A 128 -11.96 3.29 -12.74
C TYR A 128 -13.10 3.06 -11.75
N LYS A 129 -14.29 3.54 -12.09
CA LYS A 129 -15.44 3.44 -11.19
C LYS A 129 -15.84 1.98 -10.92
N SER A 130 -15.82 1.13 -11.96
CA SER A 130 -16.11 -0.30 -11.82
C SER A 130 -15.02 -1.01 -10.99
N LEU A 131 -13.74 -0.78 -11.32
CA LEU A 131 -12.61 -1.35 -10.57
C LEU A 131 -12.64 -0.90 -9.08
N ARG A 132 -12.91 0.38 -8.82
CA ARG A 132 -13.01 0.89 -7.44
C ARG A 132 -14.17 0.26 -6.68
N GLN A 133 -15.32 0.11 -7.32
CA GLN A 133 -16.48 -0.55 -6.71
C GLN A 133 -16.20 -2.03 -6.38
N ALA A 134 -15.46 -2.71 -7.25
CA ALA A 134 -15.00 -4.07 -6.98
C ALA A 134 -14.07 -4.13 -5.75
N CYS A 135 -13.10 -3.21 -5.63
CA CYS A 135 -12.25 -3.10 -4.44
C CYS A 135 -13.06 -2.86 -3.16
N LEU A 136 -14.02 -1.92 -3.19
CA LEU A 136 -14.90 -1.66 -2.05
C LEU A 136 -15.70 -2.90 -1.66
N GLY A 137 -16.26 -3.62 -2.64
CA GLY A 137 -16.99 -4.85 -2.38
C GLY A 137 -16.14 -5.98 -1.77
N VAL A 138 -14.84 -6.04 -2.09
CA VAL A 138 -13.90 -6.96 -1.42
C VAL A 138 -13.69 -6.57 0.04
N LEU A 139 -13.48 -5.27 0.31
CA LEU A 139 -13.28 -4.78 1.68
C LEU A 139 -14.54 -4.91 2.53
N ASP A 140 -15.72 -4.63 1.98
CA ASP A 140 -17.00 -4.76 2.69
C ASP A 140 -17.28 -6.22 3.14
N ARG A 141 -16.85 -7.19 2.32
CA ARG A 141 -16.97 -8.63 2.63
C ARG A 141 -15.74 -9.23 3.32
N PHE A 142 -14.83 -8.40 3.83
CA PHE A 142 -13.62 -8.91 4.48
C PHE A 142 -13.91 -9.79 5.69
N GLY A 143 -15.02 -9.56 6.39
CA GLY A 143 -15.51 -10.39 7.51
C GLY A 143 -15.92 -11.83 7.13
N GLU A 144 -16.04 -12.12 5.83
CA GLU A 144 -16.27 -13.49 5.33
C GLU A 144 -14.97 -14.31 5.18
N ARG A 145 -13.81 -13.67 5.43
CA ARG A 145 -12.50 -14.31 5.28
C ARG A 145 -12.04 -14.89 6.62
N ASP A 146 -11.38 -16.02 6.54
CA ASP A 146 -10.62 -16.52 7.66
C ASP A 146 -9.33 -15.71 7.83
N VAL A 147 -9.11 -15.20 9.05
CA VAL A 147 -8.01 -14.26 9.34
C VAL A 147 -7.30 -14.71 10.61
N VAL A 148 -5.98 -14.63 10.61
CA VAL A 148 -5.13 -14.71 11.80
C VAL A 148 -4.21 -13.48 11.85
N VAL A 149 -3.77 -13.13 13.06
CA VAL A 149 -2.98 -11.93 13.30
C VAL A 149 -1.60 -12.29 13.84
N LEU A 150 -0.56 -11.76 13.24
CA LEU A 150 0.82 -11.85 13.73
C LEU A 150 1.15 -10.58 14.53
N GLY A 151 1.26 -10.74 15.86
CA GLY A 151 1.68 -9.70 16.78
C GLY A 151 3.15 -9.83 17.19
N GLY A 152 3.65 -8.85 17.88
CA GLY A 152 5.01 -8.82 18.41
C GLY A 152 5.50 -7.41 18.66
N ARG A 153 6.36 -7.24 19.68
CA ARG A 153 6.89 -5.93 20.06
C ARG A 153 7.63 -5.25 18.92
N THR A 154 7.79 -3.94 18.99
CA THR A 154 8.57 -3.16 18.03
C THR A 154 9.98 -3.76 17.84
N GLY A 155 10.38 -3.95 16.58
CA GLY A 155 11.65 -4.55 16.21
C GLY A 155 11.73 -6.08 16.31
N SER A 156 10.62 -6.79 16.59
CA SER A 156 10.62 -8.26 16.65
C SER A 156 10.83 -8.94 15.30
N GLY A 157 10.77 -8.22 14.18
CA GLY A 157 10.95 -8.79 12.85
C GLY A 157 9.70 -9.45 12.27
N LYS A 158 8.50 -9.02 12.68
CA LYS A 158 7.21 -9.48 12.12
C LYS A 158 7.21 -9.44 10.60
N THR A 159 7.62 -8.33 10.00
CA THR A 159 7.67 -8.14 8.56
C THR A 159 8.53 -9.19 7.85
N ARG A 160 9.64 -9.62 8.48
CA ARG A 160 10.49 -10.70 7.94
C ARG A 160 9.76 -12.03 7.95
N LEU A 161 9.06 -12.35 9.06
CA LEU A 161 8.29 -13.58 9.15
C LEU A 161 7.08 -13.57 8.20
N LEU A 162 6.40 -12.43 8.05
CA LEU A 162 5.31 -12.27 7.08
C LEU A 162 5.77 -12.50 5.64
N ALA A 163 6.97 -12.05 5.29
CA ALA A 163 7.52 -12.23 3.94
C ALA A 163 7.79 -13.71 3.58
N GLU A 164 7.82 -14.61 4.57
CA GLU A 164 7.95 -16.07 4.40
C GLU A 164 6.60 -16.78 4.25
N ILE A 165 5.48 -16.06 4.37
CA ILE A 165 4.11 -16.60 4.35
C ILE A 165 3.40 -16.15 3.09
N ASP A 166 3.02 -17.09 2.21
CA ASP A 166 2.39 -16.79 0.92
C ASP A 166 1.07 -16.00 1.02
N ASP A 167 0.27 -16.28 2.07
CA ASP A 167 -1.05 -15.67 2.29
C ASP A 167 -1.01 -14.49 3.27
N ALA A 168 0.16 -13.89 3.46
CA ALA A 168 0.30 -12.71 4.30
C ALA A 168 0.02 -11.43 3.53
N ILE A 169 -0.57 -10.46 4.23
CA ILE A 169 -0.71 -9.08 3.74
C ILE A 169 0.05 -8.18 4.70
N ASP A 170 1.12 -7.57 4.18
CA ASP A 170 1.94 -6.59 4.87
C ASP A 170 1.25 -5.22 4.80
N LEU A 171 0.53 -4.86 5.86
CA LEU A 171 -0.20 -3.60 5.96
C LEU A 171 0.75 -2.39 6.03
N GLU A 172 1.91 -2.53 6.68
CA GLU A 172 2.93 -1.49 6.79
C GLU A 172 3.54 -1.18 5.41
N ALA A 173 3.84 -2.22 4.61
CA ALA A 173 4.32 -2.05 3.25
C ALA A 173 3.27 -1.38 2.35
N LEU A 174 2.01 -1.82 2.40
CA LEU A 174 0.92 -1.19 1.65
C LEU A 174 0.71 0.27 2.04
N ALA A 175 0.90 0.62 3.30
CA ALA A 175 0.82 1.98 3.82
C ALA A 175 2.08 2.81 3.57
N ASN A 176 3.18 2.22 3.10
CA ASN A 176 4.51 2.83 3.05
C ASN A 176 4.90 3.49 4.38
N HIS A 177 4.68 2.75 5.50
CA HIS A 177 4.89 3.26 6.85
C HIS A 177 5.03 2.11 7.85
N ARG A 178 6.02 2.12 8.71
CA ARG A 178 6.29 1.06 9.71
C ARG A 178 5.53 1.27 11.02
N GLY A 179 4.22 1.43 11.00
CA GLY A 179 3.33 1.44 12.18
C GLY A 179 3.70 2.35 13.36
N SER A 180 4.97 2.61 13.61
CA SER A 180 5.49 3.33 14.78
C SER A 180 5.60 4.84 14.58
N ALA A 181 5.83 5.60 15.66
CA ALA A 181 6.10 7.04 15.57
C ALA A 181 7.34 7.39 14.72
N PHE A 182 8.27 6.46 14.59
CA PHE A 182 9.47 6.56 13.75
C PHE A 182 9.27 5.97 12.35
N GLY A 183 8.12 5.35 12.09
CA GLY A 183 7.85 4.50 10.93
C GLY A 183 7.72 5.20 9.59
N GLY A 184 7.74 6.53 9.52
CA GLY A 184 7.65 7.26 8.26
C GLY A 184 8.78 6.88 7.29
N GLN A 185 8.48 6.66 6.00
CA GLN A 185 9.44 6.31 4.96
C GLN A 185 10.01 7.55 4.26
N LEU A 186 10.99 7.36 3.35
CA LEU A 186 11.58 8.45 2.55
C LEU A 186 10.59 9.02 1.54
N THR A 187 9.71 8.18 1.03
CA THR A 187 8.62 8.56 0.14
C THR A 187 7.32 8.77 0.93
N PRO A 188 6.40 9.62 0.47
CA PRO A 188 5.14 9.85 1.16
C PRO A 188 4.28 8.58 1.18
N GLN A 189 3.38 8.51 2.16
CA GLN A 189 2.33 7.50 2.18
C GLN A 189 1.42 7.64 0.95
N PRO A 190 0.83 6.54 0.46
CA PRO A 190 -0.18 6.61 -0.59
C PRO A 190 -1.41 7.39 -0.11
N THR A 191 -2.28 7.75 -1.04
CA THR A 191 -3.58 8.30 -0.65
C THR A 191 -4.45 7.21 0.02
N PRO A 192 -5.43 7.58 0.86
CA PRO A 192 -6.35 6.59 1.45
C PRO A 192 -7.00 5.68 0.41
N ILE A 193 -7.40 6.23 -0.74
CA ILE A 193 -7.99 5.45 -1.84
C ILE A 193 -6.99 4.46 -2.45
N ALA A 194 -5.75 4.87 -2.65
CA ALA A 194 -4.71 3.98 -3.20
C ALA A 194 -4.37 2.86 -2.22
N PHE A 195 -4.27 3.16 -0.93
CA PHE A 195 -4.09 2.16 0.13
C PHE A 195 -5.23 1.14 0.18
N GLU A 196 -6.49 1.60 0.18
CA GLU A 196 -7.67 0.73 0.16
C GLU A 196 -7.72 -0.15 -1.10
N ASN A 197 -7.39 0.39 -2.27
CA ASN A 197 -7.31 -0.38 -3.52
C ASN A 197 -6.22 -1.47 -3.43
N ALA A 198 -5.04 -1.12 -2.90
CA ALA A 198 -3.94 -2.07 -2.76
C ALA A 198 -4.29 -3.20 -1.77
N LEU A 199 -4.90 -2.84 -0.63
CA LEU A 199 -5.37 -3.82 0.38
C LEU A 199 -6.44 -4.75 -0.19
N ALA A 200 -7.43 -4.21 -0.89
CA ALA A 200 -8.47 -5.01 -1.55
C ALA A 200 -7.89 -5.99 -2.57
N ILE A 201 -6.92 -5.54 -3.38
CA ILE A 201 -6.27 -6.39 -4.38
C ILE A 201 -5.40 -7.46 -3.72
N ALA A 202 -4.67 -7.13 -2.65
CA ALA A 202 -3.90 -8.11 -1.89
C ALA A 202 -4.81 -9.21 -1.34
N ALA A 203 -5.93 -8.85 -0.71
CA ALA A 203 -6.91 -9.80 -0.19
C ALA A 203 -7.59 -10.62 -1.29
N LEU A 204 -7.88 -10.01 -2.46
CA LEU A 204 -8.50 -10.68 -3.60
C LEU A 204 -7.61 -11.76 -4.25
N ARG A 205 -6.29 -11.60 -4.17
CA ARG A 205 -5.31 -12.54 -4.74
C ARG A 205 -5.14 -13.80 -3.90
N ILE A 206 -5.45 -13.73 -2.61
CA ILE A 206 -5.46 -14.90 -1.75
C ILE A 206 -6.79 -15.64 -1.98
N ASP A 207 -6.71 -16.95 -2.23
CA ASP A 207 -7.90 -17.78 -2.46
C ASP A 207 -8.90 -17.63 -1.31
N ALA A 208 -10.20 -17.68 -1.61
CA ALA A 208 -11.24 -17.45 -0.61
C ALA A 208 -11.25 -18.53 0.50
N SER A 209 -10.77 -19.74 0.21
CA SER A 209 -10.66 -20.84 1.15
C SER A 209 -9.41 -20.79 2.03
N ARG A 210 -8.46 -19.89 1.75
CA ARG A 210 -7.20 -19.77 2.49
C ARG A 210 -7.29 -18.71 3.58
N THR A 211 -6.60 -18.97 4.68
CA THR A 211 -6.49 -18.05 5.82
C THR A 211 -5.55 -16.89 5.48
N ILE A 212 -6.00 -15.66 5.69
CA ILE A 212 -5.16 -14.45 5.53
C ILE A 212 -4.38 -14.20 6.81
N VAL A 213 -3.07 -14.00 6.70
CA VAL A 213 -2.23 -13.56 7.81
C VAL A 213 -2.01 -12.06 7.74
N LEU A 214 -2.41 -11.33 8.79
CA LEU A 214 -2.25 -9.87 8.90
C LEU A 214 -1.30 -9.51 10.05
N GLU A 215 -0.71 -8.33 10.00
CA GLU A 215 -0.01 -7.74 11.14
C GLU A 215 -0.98 -7.21 12.20
N ASP A 216 -0.57 -7.29 13.47
CA ASP A 216 -1.31 -6.66 14.59
C ASP A 216 -1.11 -5.15 14.58
N GLU A 217 -1.96 -4.46 13.84
CA GLU A 217 -1.92 -3.02 13.68
C GLU A 217 -3.06 -2.31 14.42
N SER A 218 -2.82 -1.05 14.74
CA SER A 218 -3.83 -0.18 15.34
C SER A 218 -4.81 0.33 14.27
N ARG A 219 -5.80 1.15 14.69
CA ARG A 219 -6.79 1.75 13.77
C ARG A 219 -6.16 2.51 12.61
N THR A 220 -4.94 3.01 12.79
CA THR A 220 -4.24 3.82 11.79
C THR A 220 -2.79 3.40 11.66
N ILE A 221 -2.27 3.44 10.43
CA ILE A 221 -0.85 3.25 10.10
C ILE A 221 -0.34 4.59 9.55
N GLY A 222 0.40 5.33 10.38
CA GLY A 222 0.74 6.71 10.07
C GLY A 222 -0.51 7.60 9.97
N GLN A 223 -0.80 8.11 8.78
CA GLN A 223 -1.98 8.94 8.49
C GLN A 223 -3.14 8.14 7.85
N LEU A 224 -2.95 6.87 7.55
CA LEU A 224 -3.93 6.03 6.86
C LEU A 224 -4.78 5.25 7.86
N GLY A 225 -6.11 5.35 7.72
CA GLY A 225 -7.05 4.52 8.44
C GLY A 225 -7.19 3.15 7.80
N ILE A 226 -7.17 2.09 8.60
CA ILE A 226 -7.55 0.76 8.13
C ILE A 226 -9.07 0.75 7.93
N PRO A 227 -9.60 0.27 6.78
CA PRO A 227 -11.03 0.13 6.54
C PRO A 227 -11.74 -0.61 7.68
N GLU A 228 -12.93 -0.12 8.07
CA GLU A 228 -13.64 -0.64 9.24
C GLU A 228 -13.87 -2.15 9.24
N PRO A 229 -14.30 -2.79 8.12
CA PRO A 229 -14.48 -4.23 8.11
C PRO A 229 -13.17 -4.99 8.38
N VAL A 230 -12.05 -4.53 7.79
CA VAL A 230 -10.73 -5.15 8.00
C VAL A 230 -10.24 -4.95 9.44
N HIS A 231 -10.39 -3.74 9.99
CA HIS A 231 -9.99 -3.46 11.36
C HIS A 231 -10.79 -4.28 12.38
N ARG A 232 -12.07 -4.50 12.16
CA ARG A 232 -12.91 -5.34 13.01
C ARG A 232 -12.39 -6.79 13.04
N GLU A 233 -12.02 -7.35 11.89
CA GLU A 233 -11.42 -8.69 11.83
C GLU A 233 -10.05 -8.73 12.51
N LEU A 234 -9.21 -7.71 12.32
CA LEU A 234 -7.96 -7.58 13.07
C LEU A 234 -8.15 -7.62 14.59
N GLN A 235 -9.23 -7.04 15.09
CA GLN A 235 -9.53 -7.04 16.53
C GLN A 235 -10.15 -8.33 17.03
N ALA A 236 -10.76 -9.16 16.18
CA ALA A 236 -11.44 -10.39 16.55
C ALA A 236 -10.60 -11.66 16.32
N ALA A 237 -9.70 -11.64 15.35
CA ALA A 237 -8.96 -12.81 14.88
C ALA A 237 -7.98 -13.39 15.91
N PRO A 238 -7.67 -14.70 15.85
CA PRO A 238 -6.63 -15.35 16.64
C PRO A 238 -5.27 -14.65 16.51
N LEU A 239 -4.55 -14.50 17.63
CA LEU A 239 -3.31 -13.76 17.72
C LEU A 239 -2.11 -14.69 17.99
N PHE A 240 -1.09 -14.60 17.14
CA PHE A 240 0.19 -15.29 17.27
C PHE A 240 1.25 -14.25 17.63
N VAL A 241 1.93 -14.40 18.77
CA VAL A 241 2.82 -13.38 19.31
C VAL A 241 4.28 -13.76 19.13
N LEU A 242 4.98 -13.06 18.26
CA LEU A 242 6.42 -13.22 18.05
C LEU A 242 7.21 -12.56 19.19
N GLU A 243 7.97 -13.36 19.93
CA GLU A 243 8.80 -12.93 21.04
C GLU A 243 10.27 -12.94 20.65
N VAL A 244 10.91 -11.79 20.80
CA VAL A 244 12.34 -11.59 20.50
C VAL A 244 12.97 -10.79 21.62
N PRO A 245 14.14 -11.20 22.16
CA PRO A 245 14.85 -10.47 23.20
C PRO A 245 15.16 -9.03 22.82
N ARG A 246 15.10 -8.10 23.78
CA ARG A 246 15.31 -6.66 23.55
C ARG A 246 16.62 -6.34 22.79
N PRO A 247 17.79 -6.93 23.13
CA PRO A 247 19.02 -6.66 22.38
C PRO A 247 18.93 -7.01 20.89
N ALA A 248 18.29 -8.14 20.55
CA ALA A 248 18.09 -8.54 19.16
C ALA A 248 17.12 -7.59 18.44
N ARG A 249 16.06 -7.13 19.13
CA ARG A 249 15.13 -6.13 18.57
C ARG A 249 15.82 -4.79 18.34
N ALA A 250 16.69 -4.36 19.25
CA ALA A 250 17.49 -3.14 19.09
C ALA A 250 18.41 -3.24 17.87
N ALA A 251 19.04 -4.40 17.64
CA ALA A 251 19.83 -4.65 16.46
C ALA A 251 19.01 -4.56 15.16
N HIS A 252 17.81 -5.18 15.11
CA HIS A 252 16.93 -5.07 13.96
C HIS A 252 16.53 -3.61 13.68
N ILE A 253 16.18 -2.85 14.73
CA ILE A 253 15.83 -1.44 14.60
C ILE A 253 17.02 -0.61 14.10
N TYR A 254 18.22 -0.88 14.60
CA TYR A 254 19.44 -0.23 14.12
C TYR A 254 19.65 -0.46 12.62
N ASP A 255 19.55 -1.71 12.17
CA ASP A 255 19.70 -2.07 10.76
C ASP A 255 18.65 -1.36 9.89
N GLU A 256 17.38 -1.33 10.33
CA GLU A 256 16.27 -0.79 9.55
C GLU A 256 16.18 0.74 9.56
N TYR A 257 16.51 1.39 10.68
CA TYR A 257 16.29 2.83 10.84
C TYR A 257 17.57 3.66 10.73
N VAL A 258 18.75 3.02 10.83
CA VAL A 258 20.03 3.71 10.72
C VAL A 258 20.81 3.20 9.51
N VAL A 259 21.11 1.90 9.46
CA VAL A 259 21.98 1.32 8.42
C VAL A 259 21.34 1.41 7.04
N ALA A 260 20.11 0.93 6.88
CA ALA A 260 19.44 0.86 5.59
C ALA A 260 19.23 2.25 4.95
N PRO A 261 18.75 3.29 5.66
CA PRO A 261 18.64 4.63 5.09
C PRO A 261 19.99 5.23 4.66
N LEU A 262 21.05 5.05 5.45
CA LEU A 262 22.40 5.51 5.10
C LEU A 262 22.94 4.78 3.87
N ALA A 263 22.72 3.48 3.77
CA ALA A 263 23.08 2.68 2.61
C ALA A 263 22.31 3.09 1.34
N CYS A 264 21.08 3.59 1.49
CA CYS A 264 20.27 4.15 0.40
C CYS A 264 20.64 5.61 0.06
N GLY A 265 21.71 6.17 0.64
CA GLY A 265 22.21 7.51 0.31
C GLY A 265 21.58 8.65 1.09
N VAL A 266 20.82 8.37 2.15
CA VAL A 266 20.35 9.43 3.07
C VAL A 266 21.57 9.95 3.85
N ASP A 267 21.80 11.24 3.83
CA ASP A 267 22.90 11.82 4.61
C ASP A 267 22.63 11.76 6.12
N ARG A 268 23.71 11.72 6.92
CA ARG A 268 23.63 11.54 8.37
C ARG A 268 22.85 12.64 9.07
N PHE A 269 23.02 13.88 8.66
CA PHE A 269 22.34 15.02 9.27
C PHE A 269 20.82 14.94 9.02
N THR A 270 20.41 14.66 7.80
CA THR A 270 19.00 14.47 7.44
C THR A 270 18.38 13.32 8.24
N LEU A 271 19.10 12.21 8.39
CA LEU A 271 18.61 11.08 9.16
C LEU A 271 18.46 11.40 10.64
N GLU A 272 19.48 12.05 11.26
CA GLU A 272 19.44 12.51 12.64
C GLU A 272 18.24 13.44 12.89
N GLN A 273 18.06 14.45 12.05
CA GLN A 273 16.93 15.39 12.15
C GLN A 273 15.58 14.69 12.07
N ARG A 274 15.48 13.67 11.22
CA ARG A 274 14.26 12.87 11.06
C ARG A 274 13.96 12.06 12.32
N LEU A 275 14.95 11.38 12.89
CA LEU A 275 14.79 10.60 14.11
C LEU A 275 14.48 11.52 15.32
N SER A 276 15.13 12.66 15.42
CA SER A 276 14.85 13.67 16.46
C SER A 276 13.42 14.22 16.36
N ARG A 277 12.92 14.51 15.17
CA ARG A 277 11.51 14.90 14.96
C ARG A 277 10.55 13.79 15.39
N SER A 278 10.88 12.53 15.14
CA SER A 278 10.06 11.41 15.57
C SER A 278 10.05 11.25 17.09
N LEU A 279 11.20 11.45 17.75
CA LEU A 279 11.30 11.49 19.21
C LEU A 279 10.45 12.61 19.80
N ALA A 280 10.48 13.81 19.22
CA ALA A 280 9.67 14.94 19.65
C ALA A 280 8.15 14.65 19.62
N ARG A 281 7.66 13.85 18.66
CA ARG A 281 6.24 13.44 18.59
C ARG A 281 5.77 12.63 19.79
N ILE A 282 6.67 11.87 20.41
CA ILE A 282 6.35 11.02 21.58
C ILE A 282 6.77 11.65 22.91
N ALA A 283 7.44 12.79 22.90
CA ALA A 283 8.02 13.45 24.09
C ALA A 283 7.02 13.58 25.25
N ARG A 284 5.76 13.94 24.94
CA ARG A 284 4.71 14.09 25.97
C ARG A 284 4.43 12.76 26.70
N ARG A 285 4.45 11.63 25.99
CA ARG A 285 4.17 10.29 26.57
C ARG A 285 5.41 9.70 27.22
N LEU A 286 6.58 9.96 26.67
CA LEU A 286 7.88 9.47 27.18
C LEU A 286 8.28 10.19 28.47
N GLY A 287 7.94 11.49 28.60
CA GLY A 287 8.33 12.36 29.68
C GLY A 287 9.62 13.15 29.41
N GLY A 288 9.70 14.39 29.90
CA GLY A 288 10.76 15.33 29.53
C GLY A 288 12.18 14.82 29.83
N THR A 289 12.43 14.29 31.03
CA THR A 289 13.76 13.77 31.42
C THR A 289 14.21 12.61 30.50
N ARG A 290 13.34 11.65 30.22
CA ARG A 290 13.66 10.51 29.34
C ARG A 290 13.87 10.99 27.91
N THR A 291 13.07 11.95 27.44
CA THR A 291 13.22 12.52 26.08
C THR A 291 14.59 13.18 25.95
N ALA A 292 14.97 14.04 26.87
CA ALA A 292 16.29 14.71 26.86
C ALA A 292 17.46 13.73 26.92
N HIS A 293 17.33 12.64 27.69
CA HIS A 293 18.34 11.57 27.73
C HIS A 293 18.51 10.87 26.38
N ILE A 294 17.39 10.48 25.73
CA ILE A 294 17.43 9.80 24.42
C ILE A 294 17.93 10.77 23.34
N GLU A 295 17.52 12.05 23.38
CA GLU A 295 17.96 13.06 22.43
C GLU A 295 19.48 13.27 22.48
N ALA A 296 20.05 13.40 23.69
CA ALA A 296 21.48 13.50 23.86
C ALA A 296 22.25 12.27 23.41
N ALA A 297 21.73 11.05 23.69
CA ALA A 297 22.34 9.82 23.27
C ALA A 297 22.25 9.62 21.74
N LEU A 298 21.15 10.04 21.12
CA LEU A 298 20.97 10.03 19.66
C LEU A 298 21.96 10.98 18.99
N ALA A 299 22.06 12.22 19.44
CA ALA A 299 23.01 13.21 18.93
C ALA A 299 24.47 12.72 19.06
N HIS A 300 24.83 12.14 20.22
CA HIS A 300 26.14 11.54 20.42
C HIS A 300 26.42 10.40 19.44
N ALA A 301 25.43 9.52 19.18
CA ALA A 301 25.56 8.42 18.24
C ALA A 301 25.79 8.91 16.80
N PHE A 302 25.15 10.01 16.39
CA PHE A 302 25.35 10.61 15.08
C PHE A 302 26.63 11.45 14.96
N ALA A 303 27.18 11.96 16.07
CA ALA A 303 28.50 12.60 16.08
C ALA A 303 29.65 11.58 15.88
N GLY A 304 29.48 10.35 16.41
CA GLY A 304 30.36 9.21 16.17
C GLY A 304 29.86 8.29 15.01
N SER A 305 30.41 7.09 14.94
CA SER A 305 29.94 6.05 13.98
C SER A 305 29.80 4.68 14.66
N GLU A 306 29.84 4.63 15.97
CA GLU A 306 29.87 3.37 16.72
C GLU A 306 28.47 2.78 16.85
N ARG A 307 28.33 1.53 16.44
CA ARG A 307 27.08 0.76 16.50
C ARG A 307 26.50 0.71 17.91
N ASP A 308 27.34 0.47 18.91
CA ASP A 308 26.91 0.27 20.30
C ASP A 308 26.29 1.52 20.91
N VAL A 309 26.73 2.71 20.49
CA VAL A 309 26.11 3.98 20.91
C VAL A 309 24.72 4.12 20.33
N HIS A 310 24.49 3.69 19.08
CA HIS A 310 23.15 3.62 18.51
C HIS A 310 22.25 2.60 19.22
N LEU A 311 22.77 1.42 19.52
CA LEU A 311 22.01 0.39 20.24
C LEU A 311 21.55 0.90 21.62
N HIS A 312 22.36 1.69 22.31
CA HIS A 312 22.04 2.21 23.64
C HIS A 312 20.76 3.08 23.64
N TRP A 313 20.65 4.09 22.77
CA TRP A 313 19.44 4.92 22.76
C TRP A 313 18.22 4.16 22.24
N ILE A 314 18.40 3.20 21.33
CA ILE A 314 17.32 2.34 20.82
C ILE A 314 16.80 1.44 21.96
N GLU A 315 17.65 0.79 22.73
CA GLU A 315 17.25 -0.03 23.88
C GLU A 315 16.49 0.79 24.93
N ARG A 316 16.95 2.00 25.24
CA ARG A 316 16.25 2.91 26.17
C ARG A 316 14.88 3.31 25.66
N LEU A 317 14.75 3.56 24.35
CA LEU A 317 13.48 3.88 23.73
C LEU A 317 12.52 2.67 23.77
N LEU A 318 13.02 1.47 23.55
CA LEU A 318 12.23 0.23 23.69
C LEU A 318 11.77 0.06 25.14
N GLU A 319 12.68 0.16 26.11
CA GLU A 319 12.41 -0.04 27.54
C GLU A 319 11.41 0.97 28.12
N TRP A 320 11.56 2.24 27.76
CA TRP A 320 10.82 3.31 28.43
C TRP A 320 9.52 3.69 27.74
N TYR A 321 9.36 3.32 26.47
CA TYR A 321 8.20 3.73 25.69
C TYR A 321 7.50 2.56 25.01
N TYR A 322 8.19 1.81 24.14
CA TYR A 322 7.52 0.83 23.30
C TYR A 322 7.09 -0.42 24.06
N ASP A 323 7.94 -0.97 24.94
CA ASP A 323 7.62 -2.20 25.66
C ASP A 323 6.45 -2.01 26.63
N PRO A 324 6.40 -0.95 27.47
CA PRO A 324 5.24 -0.72 28.33
C PRO A 324 3.94 -0.48 27.57
N MET A 325 4.02 0.21 26.42
CA MET A 325 2.85 0.46 25.57
C MET A 325 2.33 -0.85 24.96
N TYR A 326 3.22 -1.68 24.46
CA TYR A 326 2.86 -2.97 23.87
C TYR A 326 2.29 -3.94 24.90
N ASP A 327 2.92 -4.02 26.08
CA ASP A 327 2.47 -4.90 27.17
C ASP A 327 1.03 -4.55 27.59
N HIS A 328 0.74 -3.26 27.75
CA HIS A 328 -0.63 -2.80 28.03
C HIS A 328 -1.63 -3.17 26.91
N GLN A 329 -1.24 -3.04 25.64
CA GLN A 329 -2.09 -3.45 24.53
C GLN A 329 -2.30 -4.96 24.48
N LEU A 330 -1.25 -5.72 24.79
CA LEU A 330 -1.31 -7.19 24.78
C LEU A 330 -2.19 -7.74 25.90
N GLU A 331 -2.21 -7.10 27.08
CA GLU A 331 -3.11 -7.45 28.18
C GLU A 331 -4.59 -7.44 27.76
N GLN A 332 -4.95 -6.52 26.85
CA GLN A 332 -6.32 -6.42 26.33
C GLN A 332 -6.66 -7.49 25.28
N LYS A 333 -5.67 -8.28 24.84
CA LYS A 333 -5.79 -9.26 23.76
C LYS A 333 -5.51 -10.70 24.24
N LEU A 334 -5.38 -10.93 25.56
CA LEU A 334 -4.93 -12.21 26.11
C LEU A 334 -5.80 -13.40 25.67
N GLU A 335 -7.11 -13.21 25.61
CA GLU A 335 -8.08 -14.26 25.24
C GLU A 335 -7.94 -14.72 23.78
N ARG A 336 -7.32 -13.89 22.91
CA ARG A 336 -7.13 -14.18 21.50
C ARG A 336 -5.81 -14.88 21.20
N ILE A 337 -4.90 -14.97 22.18
CA ILE A 337 -3.55 -15.47 21.95
C ILE A 337 -3.58 -16.99 21.83
N VAL A 338 -3.21 -17.48 20.64
CA VAL A 338 -3.11 -18.90 20.33
C VAL A 338 -1.71 -19.44 20.63
N ALA A 339 -0.67 -18.67 20.32
CA ALA A 339 0.71 -19.07 20.57
C ALA A 339 1.60 -17.86 20.86
N ARG A 340 2.67 -18.09 21.62
CA ARG A 340 3.77 -17.15 21.88
C ARG A 340 5.10 -17.86 21.76
N GLY A 341 6.08 -17.23 21.13
CA GLY A 341 7.41 -17.78 21.04
C GLY A 341 8.27 -17.14 19.96
N ASP A 342 9.40 -17.75 19.65
CA ASP A 342 10.30 -17.33 18.59
C ASP A 342 9.70 -17.59 17.20
N ALA A 343 10.41 -17.14 16.16
CA ALA A 343 9.94 -17.22 14.78
C ALA A 343 9.61 -18.66 14.33
N GLU A 344 10.45 -19.63 14.72
CA GLU A 344 10.24 -21.03 14.36
C GLU A 344 9.01 -21.62 15.03
N HIS A 345 8.81 -21.32 16.32
CA HIS A 345 7.63 -21.75 17.07
C HIS A 345 6.35 -21.14 16.48
N ILE A 346 6.36 -19.83 16.18
CA ILE A 346 5.20 -19.14 15.62
C ILE A 346 4.88 -19.65 14.22
N ARG A 347 5.85 -19.88 13.36
CA ARG A 347 5.64 -20.45 12.03
C ARG A 347 4.93 -21.80 12.11
N ARG A 348 5.45 -22.73 12.92
CA ARG A 348 4.82 -24.05 13.12
C ARG A 348 3.43 -23.98 13.72
N ALA A 349 3.19 -23.03 14.62
CA ALA A 349 1.88 -22.83 15.22
C ALA A 349 0.86 -22.30 14.20
N LEU A 350 1.27 -21.34 13.34
CA LEU A 350 0.46 -20.84 12.23
C LEU A 350 0.12 -21.94 11.23
N GLU A 351 1.12 -22.71 10.78
CA GLU A 351 0.92 -23.83 9.85
C GLU A 351 -0.10 -24.85 10.38
N ARG A 352 0.01 -25.26 11.67
CA ARG A 352 -0.96 -26.16 12.29
C ARG A 352 -2.36 -25.56 12.35
N HIS A 353 -2.47 -24.31 12.78
CA HIS A 353 -3.76 -23.63 12.90
C HIS A 353 -4.47 -23.52 11.55
N VAL A 354 -3.75 -23.16 10.50
CA VAL A 354 -4.28 -23.08 9.13
C VAL A 354 -4.70 -24.46 8.62
N ALA A 355 -3.89 -25.51 8.86
CA ALA A 355 -4.22 -26.88 8.46
C ALA A 355 -5.49 -27.42 9.15
N GLU A 356 -5.65 -27.17 10.46
CA GLU A 356 -6.83 -27.57 11.22
C GLU A 356 -8.12 -26.90 10.70
N ARG A 357 -8.06 -25.64 10.35
CA ARG A 357 -9.20 -24.89 9.81
C ARG A 357 -9.59 -25.33 8.40
N SER A 358 -8.60 -25.65 7.57
CA SER A 358 -8.86 -26.18 6.22
C SER A 358 -9.53 -27.55 6.21
N GLN A 359 -9.49 -28.31 7.32
CA GLN A 359 -10.18 -29.59 7.46
C GLN A 359 -11.62 -29.48 7.99
N THR A 360 -11.98 -28.31 8.52
CA THR A 360 -13.30 -28.04 9.13
C THR A 360 -14.21 -27.17 8.26
N ALA A 361 -13.71 -26.60 7.18
CA ALA A 361 -14.44 -25.82 6.18
C ALA A 361 -14.86 -26.69 4.98
#